data_ec5d90fee17a0ac9d3f8b785f444c2f7
#
_entry.id   ec5d90fee17a0ac9d3f8b785f444c2f7
#
_cell.length_a   1.000
_cell.length_b   1.000
_cell.length_c   1.000
_cell.angle_alpha   90.00
_cell.angle_beta   90.00
_cell.angle_gamma   90.00
#
_symmetry.space_group_name_H-M   'P 1'
#
loop_
_entity.id
_entity.type
_entity.pdbx_description
1 polymer ?
#
loop_
_entity_poly.entity_id
_entity_poly.type
_entity_poly.pdbx_seq_one_letter_code
_entity_poly.pdbx_strand_id
1 'polypeptide(L)'
;MTTNKQNNIPQELIKHSSYSKLVLDSQFEAFFDSITDLTSKMCLVPVALITFVNTETIWVQSQVGFPFVQMLHNKGRFCGVFPRDRNYFEISDTDTDTIHESHAFYIEGKKAKFYAGAKIKLPLGETIGVLCVFDTEPRTLLKIQRDYLLGMAQVIEKALVTRNF
;
A
#
# COMPACT_ATOMS: atom_id res chain seq x y z
N MET A 1 9.10 -6.76 23.78
CA MET A 1 9.87 -5.54 23.43
C MET A 1 9.06 -4.69 22.51
N THR A 2 8.46 -3.66 23.04
CA THR A 2 7.87 -2.59 22.26
C THR A 2 9.01 -1.79 21.65
N THR A 3 9.35 -2.09 20.40
CA THR A 3 10.19 -1.20 19.61
C THR A 3 9.46 0.12 19.50
N ASN A 4 9.98 1.11 20.17
CA ASN A 4 9.55 2.48 20.04
C ASN A 4 9.79 2.88 18.57
N LYS A 5 8.77 2.72 17.73
CA LYS A 5 8.74 3.32 16.41
C LYS A 5 8.66 4.82 16.64
N GLN A 6 9.79 5.45 16.96
CA GLN A 6 9.86 6.90 16.90
C GLN A 6 9.64 7.27 15.43
N ASN A 7 8.44 7.76 15.20
CA ASN A 7 7.91 8.18 13.93
C ASN A 7 8.77 9.30 13.33
N ASN A 8 9.81 8.93 12.60
CA ASN A 8 10.45 9.85 11.68
C ASN A 8 9.61 9.93 10.40
N ILE A 9 8.37 10.40 10.55
CA ILE A 9 7.55 10.74 9.40
C ILE A 9 8.17 11.98 8.77
N PRO A 10 8.51 11.94 7.47
CA PRO A 10 9.07 13.10 6.80
C PRO A 10 8.13 14.30 6.98
N GLN A 11 8.66 15.42 7.41
CA GLN A 11 7.87 16.64 7.65
C GLN A 11 7.09 17.10 6.41
N GLU A 12 7.52 16.69 5.23
CA GLU A 12 6.85 16.98 3.97
C GLU A 12 5.51 16.25 3.84
N LEU A 13 5.38 15.02 4.36
CA LEU A 13 4.09 14.34 4.46
C LEU A 13 3.17 15.02 5.47
N ILE A 14 3.73 15.67 6.46
CA ILE A 14 2.98 16.40 7.50
C ILE A 14 2.44 17.73 6.96
N LYS A 15 3.14 18.38 6.04
CA LYS A 15 2.80 19.75 5.58
C LYS A 15 1.64 19.83 4.60
N HIS A 16 1.27 18.74 3.93
CA HIS A 16 0.34 18.80 2.79
C HIS A 16 -0.97 18.05 2.97
N SER A 17 -1.28 17.54 4.16
CA SER A 17 -2.45 16.69 4.25
C SER A 17 -3.15 16.75 5.59
N SER A 18 -4.44 16.91 5.49
CA SER A 18 -5.41 16.69 6.55
C SER A 18 -5.36 15.27 7.15
N TYR A 19 -4.69 14.32 6.51
CA TYR A 19 -4.46 12.96 7.02
C TYR A 19 -3.18 12.81 7.88
N SER A 20 -2.37 13.85 7.98
CA SER A 20 -1.13 13.82 8.76
C SER A 20 -1.34 13.45 10.23
N LYS A 21 -2.42 13.90 10.82
CA LYS A 21 -2.79 13.55 12.20
C LYS A 21 -3.06 12.06 12.38
N LEU A 22 -3.60 11.41 11.37
CA LEU A 22 -3.97 10.00 11.41
C LEU A 22 -2.77 9.08 11.28
N VAL A 23 -1.86 9.46 10.41
CA VAL A 23 -0.58 8.76 10.23
C VAL A 23 0.27 8.84 11.50
N LEU A 24 0.10 9.90 12.29
CA LEU A 24 0.81 10.13 13.54
C LEU A 24 0.16 9.50 14.76
N ASP A 25 -1.12 9.13 14.68
CA ASP A 25 -1.84 8.58 15.82
C ASP A 25 -1.58 7.09 15.99
N SER A 26 -0.95 6.70 17.10
CA SER A 26 -0.65 5.31 17.43
C SER A 26 -1.89 4.40 17.51
N GLN A 27 -3.08 4.94 17.77
CA GLN A 27 -4.33 4.18 17.78
C GLN A 27 -4.68 3.64 16.40
N PHE A 28 -4.26 4.31 15.32
CA PHE A 28 -4.47 3.86 13.95
C PHE A 28 -3.48 2.79 13.49
N GLU A 29 -2.36 2.64 14.16
CA GLU A 29 -1.39 1.61 13.85
C GLU A 29 -2.04 0.22 13.91
N ALA A 30 -2.75 -0.08 14.99
CA ALA A 30 -3.47 -1.34 15.16
C ALA A 30 -4.56 -1.54 14.09
N PHE A 31 -5.25 -0.47 13.70
CA PHE A 31 -6.26 -0.49 12.64
C PHE A 31 -5.63 -0.86 11.28
N PHE A 32 -4.56 -0.20 10.89
CA PHE A 32 -3.86 -0.49 9.64
C PHE A 32 -3.25 -1.88 9.63
N ASP A 33 -2.64 -2.29 10.74
CA ASP A 33 -2.03 -3.62 10.86
C ASP A 33 -3.07 -4.75 10.78
N SER A 34 -4.27 -4.52 11.31
CA SER A 34 -5.39 -5.45 11.15
C SER A 34 -5.81 -5.60 9.69
N ILE A 35 -5.83 -4.50 8.94
CA ILE A 35 -6.19 -4.52 7.52
C ILE A 35 -5.14 -5.27 6.70
N THR A 36 -3.86 -5.00 6.91
CA THR A 36 -2.80 -5.70 6.17
C THR A 36 -2.77 -7.19 6.48
N ASP A 37 -2.94 -7.57 7.74
CA ASP A 37 -2.99 -8.97 8.15
C ASP A 37 -4.18 -9.70 7.48
N LEU A 38 -5.36 -9.13 7.54
CA LEU A 38 -6.56 -9.69 6.90
C LEU A 38 -6.41 -9.74 5.37
N THR A 39 -5.83 -8.73 4.77
CA THR A 39 -5.63 -8.65 3.31
C THR A 39 -4.70 -9.76 2.83
N SER A 40 -3.59 -10.00 3.51
CA SER A 40 -2.69 -11.12 3.22
C SER A 40 -3.42 -12.46 3.26
N LYS A 41 -4.22 -12.68 4.30
CA LYS A 41 -4.99 -13.93 4.48
C LYS A 41 -6.09 -14.10 3.43
N MET A 42 -6.85 -13.05 3.15
CA MET A 42 -7.95 -13.09 2.19
C MET A 42 -7.48 -13.28 0.74
N CYS A 43 -6.37 -12.67 0.39
CA CYS A 43 -5.79 -12.79 -0.94
C CYS A 43 -4.87 -14.01 -1.07
N LEU A 44 -4.57 -14.71 0.02
CA LEU A 44 -3.67 -15.87 0.06
C LEU A 44 -2.29 -15.53 -0.51
N VAL A 45 -1.76 -14.38 -0.10
CA VAL A 45 -0.46 -13.86 -0.53
C VAL A 45 0.46 -13.64 0.67
N PRO A 46 1.78 -13.78 0.49
CA PRO A 46 2.72 -13.61 1.60
C PRO A 46 2.91 -12.15 2.03
N VAL A 47 2.63 -11.17 1.16
CA VAL A 47 2.93 -9.76 1.43
C VAL A 47 1.71 -8.89 1.18
N ALA A 48 1.40 -8.05 2.16
CA ALA A 48 0.42 -6.97 2.04
C ALA A 48 0.99 -5.69 2.64
N LEU A 49 0.74 -4.56 1.97
CA LEU A 49 1.21 -3.24 2.40
C LEU A 49 0.07 -2.23 2.34
N ILE A 50 0.08 -1.30 3.28
CA ILE A 50 -0.60 0.00 3.14
C ILE A 50 0.50 1.05 2.98
N THR A 51 0.48 1.75 1.87
CA THR A 51 1.43 2.81 1.57
C THR A 51 0.73 4.14 1.40
N PHE A 52 1.38 5.20 1.82
CA PHE A 52 1.01 6.56 1.44
C PHE A 52 2.09 7.11 0.52
N VAL A 53 1.69 7.90 -0.46
CA VAL A 53 2.58 8.36 -1.53
C VAL A 53 2.58 9.88 -1.65
N ASN A 54 3.73 10.44 -1.95
CA ASN A 54 3.87 11.77 -2.50
C ASN A 54 4.62 11.70 -3.84
N THR A 55 5.06 12.81 -4.37
CA THR A 55 5.73 12.86 -5.68
C THR A 55 7.09 12.14 -5.70
N GLU A 56 7.75 12.01 -4.57
CA GLU A 56 9.12 11.50 -4.50
C GLU A 56 9.28 10.22 -3.69
N THR A 57 8.44 10.04 -2.68
CA THR A 57 8.60 8.95 -1.71
C THR A 57 7.31 8.16 -1.51
N ILE A 58 7.48 6.91 -1.10
CA ILE A 58 6.42 6.03 -0.65
C ILE A 58 6.67 5.76 0.84
N TRP A 59 5.67 6.06 1.66
CA TRP A 59 5.70 5.75 3.08
C TRP A 59 4.96 4.43 3.33
N VAL A 60 5.64 3.46 3.96
CA VAL A 60 5.02 2.19 4.35
C VAL A 60 4.38 2.36 5.73
N GLN A 61 3.06 2.47 5.75
CA GLN A 61 2.28 2.66 6.98
C GLN A 61 2.08 1.36 7.75
N SER A 62 1.83 0.28 7.03
CA SER A 62 1.62 -1.05 7.61
C SER A 62 2.07 -2.13 6.63
N GLN A 63 2.52 -3.26 7.15
CA GLN A 63 3.06 -4.34 6.32
C GLN A 63 2.94 -5.70 6.99
N VAL A 64 2.80 -6.71 6.15
CA VAL A 64 2.92 -8.13 6.50
C VAL A 64 3.83 -8.80 5.49
N GLY A 65 4.76 -9.61 5.96
CA GLY A 65 5.65 -10.41 5.10
C GLY A 65 6.73 -9.63 4.35
N PHE A 66 6.94 -8.38 4.67
CA PHE A 66 7.92 -7.52 4.05
C PHE A 66 8.97 -7.07 5.08
N PRO A 67 10.28 -7.00 4.73
CA PRO A 67 11.26 -6.45 5.64
C PRO A 67 10.89 -5.01 6.02
N PHE A 68 11.10 -4.68 7.30
CA PHE A 68 10.71 -3.37 7.81
C PHE A 68 11.45 -2.24 7.06
N VAL A 69 10.71 -1.55 6.20
CA VAL A 69 11.15 -0.34 5.50
C VAL A 69 10.06 0.70 5.67
N GLN A 70 10.39 1.82 6.29
CA GLN A 70 9.40 2.90 6.50
C GLN A 70 9.19 3.75 5.25
N MET A 71 10.21 3.88 4.40
CA MET A 71 10.18 4.80 3.27
C MET A 71 10.91 4.22 2.07
N LEU A 72 10.29 4.37 0.90
CA LEU A 72 10.83 3.95 -0.39
C LEU A 72 10.82 5.14 -1.35
N HIS A 73 11.81 5.19 -2.24
CA HIS A 73 11.74 6.14 -3.35
C HIS A 73 10.63 5.73 -4.33
N ASN A 74 9.88 6.72 -4.81
CA ASN A 74 8.77 6.49 -5.73
C ASN A 74 9.23 6.00 -7.12
N LYS A 75 10.47 6.30 -7.50
CA LYS A 75 11.05 5.84 -8.77
C LYS A 75 11.25 4.32 -8.78
N GLY A 76 10.66 3.66 -9.74
CA GLY A 76 10.86 2.24 -9.97
C GLY A 76 10.12 1.31 -9.01
N ARG A 77 9.05 1.76 -8.37
CA ARG A 77 8.20 0.93 -7.51
C ARG A 77 6.79 0.82 -8.06
N PHE A 78 6.19 -0.37 -7.98
CA PHE A 78 4.84 -0.62 -8.50
C PHE A 78 3.80 0.31 -7.89
N CYS A 79 3.90 0.61 -6.60
CA CYS A 79 2.97 1.52 -5.92
C CYS A 79 3.01 2.96 -6.48
N GLY A 80 4.14 3.38 -7.09
CA GLY A 80 4.30 4.70 -7.68
C GLY A 80 3.84 4.82 -9.13
N VAL A 81 3.60 3.69 -9.80
CA VAL A 81 3.23 3.65 -11.24
C VAL A 81 1.79 3.25 -11.48
N PHE A 82 0.93 3.46 -10.50
CA PHE A 82 -0.48 3.10 -10.60
C PHE A 82 -1.16 3.94 -11.70
N PRO A 83 -1.91 3.32 -12.64
CA PRO A 83 -2.59 4.05 -13.70
C PRO A 83 -3.57 5.11 -13.15
N ARG A 84 -3.58 6.30 -13.75
CA ARG A 84 -4.40 7.44 -13.28
C ARG A 84 -5.91 7.18 -13.37
N ASP A 85 -6.35 6.42 -14.38
CA ASP A 85 -7.74 6.17 -14.70
C ASP A 85 -8.34 4.93 -14.03
N ARG A 86 -7.56 4.24 -13.17
CA ARG A 86 -8.00 2.99 -12.54
C ARG A 86 -7.89 3.07 -11.03
N ASN A 87 -8.88 2.50 -10.33
CA ASN A 87 -8.86 2.33 -8.88
C ASN A 87 -8.22 1.01 -8.45
N TYR A 88 -8.14 0.05 -9.35
CA TYR A 88 -7.52 -1.26 -9.17
C TYR A 88 -6.52 -1.52 -10.28
N PHE A 89 -5.39 -2.11 -9.93
CA PHE A 89 -4.34 -2.46 -10.88
C PHE A 89 -3.73 -3.80 -10.48
N GLU A 90 -3.52 -4.68 -11.46
CA GLU A 90 -2.94 -6.00 -11.24
C GLU A 90 -1.89 -6.31 -12.30
N ILE A 91 -0.77 -6.88 -11.87
CA ILE A 91 0.24 -7.50 -12.72
C ILE A 91 0.30 -8.96 -12.31
N SER A 92 -0.25 -9.84 -13.15
CA SER A 92 -0.36 -11.27 -12.85
C SER A 92 0.98 -11.99 -12.90
N ASP A 93 1.89 -11.54 -13.77
CA ASP A 93 3.25 -12.05 -13.91
C ASP A 93 4.19 -10.94 -14.38
N THR A 94 5.06 -10.49 -13.48
CA THR A 94 6.02 -9.43 -13.79
C THR A 94 7.07 -9.84 -14.81
N ASP A 95 7.33 -11.14 -15.00
CA ASP A 95 8.28 -11.64 -16.00
C ASP A 95 7.73 -11.48 -17.43
N THR A 96 6.42 -11.46 -17.59
CA THR A 96 5.75 -11.25 -18.89
C THR A 96 5.29 -9.81 -19.10
N ASP A 97 5.34 -8.98 -18.08
CA ASP A 97 4.96 -7.56 -18.16
C ASP A 97 6.15 -6.72 -18.62
N THR A 98 6.14 -6.32 -19.90
CA THR A 98 7.19 -5.50 -20.51
C THR A 98 7.08 -4.02 -20.15
N ILE A 99 5.90 -3.56 -19.68
CA ILE A 99 5.66 -2.15 -19.36
C ILE A 99 6.32 -1.74 -18.03
N HIS A 100 6.33 -2.66 -17.05
CA HIS A 100 6.84 -2.41 -15.71
C HIS A 100 8.14 -3.16 -15.42
N GLU A 101 8.86 -3.57 -16.44
CA GLU A 101 10.09 -4.36 -16.32
C GLU A 101 11.19 -3.67 -15.48
N SER A 102 11.26 -2.35 -15.55
CA SER A 102 12.21 -1.54 -14.75
C SER A 102 11.83 -1.37 -13.29
N HIS A 103 10.65 -1.81 -12.88
CA HIS A 103 10.08 -1.59 -11.55
C HIS A 103 10.14 -2.84 -10.67
N ALA A 104 11.23 -3.59 -10.77
CA ALA A 104 11.42 -4.83 -10.01
C ALA A 104 11.34 -4.61 -8.49
N PHE A 105 10.62 -5.49 -7.82
CA PHE A 105 10.48 -5.51 -6.38
C PHE A 105 10.92 -6.89 -5.86
N TYR A 106 11.67 -6.93 -4.77
CA TYR A 106 12.23 -8.15 -4.20
C TYR A 106 11.71 -8.39 -2.79
N ILE A 107 11.28 -9.62 -2.52
CA ILE A 107 10.84 -10.09 -1.22
C ILE A 107 11.84 -11.15 -0.77
N GLU A 108 12.61 -10.87 0.28
CA GLU A 108 13.64 -11.78 0.80
C GLU A 108 14.58 -12.33 -0.29
N GLY A 109 15.03 -11.45 -1.19
CA GLY A 109 15.94 -11.79 -2.28
C GLY A 109 15.28 -12.42 -3.51
N LYS A 110 13.98 -12.71 -3.47
CA LYS A 110 13.23 -13.22 -4.63
C LYS A 110 12.46 -12.10 -5.30
N LYS A 111 12.47 -12.06 -6.63
CA LYS A 111 11.69 -11.11 -7.39
C LYS A 111 10.19 -11.34 -7.16
N ALA A 112 9.46 -10.28 -6.84
CA ALA A 112 8.01 -10.33 -6.81
C ALA A 112 7.50 -10.52 -8.24
N LYS A 113 6.71 -11.58 -8.45
CA LYS A 113 6.14 -11.92 -9.76
C LYS A 113 4.70 -11.51 -9.92
N PHE A 114 4.04 -11.20 -8.80
CA PHE A 114 2.66 -10.77 -8.77
C PHE A 114 2.53 -9.48 -7.97
N TYR A 115 1.68 -8.58 -8.45
CA TYR A 115 1.27 -7.37 -7.76
C TYR A 115 -0.21 -7.10 -8.00
N ALA A 116 -0.93 -6.69 -6.97
CA ALA A 116 -2.25 -6.08 -7.11
C ALA A 116 -2.42 -4.97 -6.09
N GLY A 117 -3.15 -3.93 -6.45
CA GLY A 117 -3.37 -2.79 -5.58
C GLY A 117 -4.68 -2.07 -5.82
N ALA A 118 -5.19 -1.46 -4.76
CA ALA A 118 -6.36 -0.59 -4.78
C ALA A 118 -5.97 0.79 -4.24
N LYS A 119 -6.32 1.84 -4.97
CA LYS A 119 -6.03 3.23 -4.58
C LYS A 119 -6.79 3.61 -3.31
N ILE A 120 -6.11 4.38 -2.47
CA ILE A 120 -6.70 5.10 -1.35
C ILE A 120 -6.80 6.57 -1.76
N LYS A 121 -8.02 7.11 -1.80
CA LYS A 121 -8.30 8.46 -2.28
C LYS A 121 -8.97 9.30 -1.20
N LEU A 122 -8.71 10.59 -1.24
CA LEU A 122 -9.47 11.59 -0.48
C LEU A 122 -10.80 11.92 -1.21
N PRO A 123 -11.77 12.56 -0.52
CA PRO A 123 -13.08 12.86 -1.11
C PRO A 123 -13.03 13.66 -2.40
N LEU A 124 -12.00 14.50 -2.60
CA LEU A 124 -11.83 15.29 -3.84
C LEU A 124 -11.18 14.49 -4.97
N GLY A 125 -10.91 13.20 -4.77
CA GLY A 125 -10.36 12.31 -5.78
C GLY A 125 -8.84 12.21 -5.81
N GLU A 126 -8.13 12.93 -4.95
CA GLU A 126 -6.68 12.84 -4.83
C GLU A 126 -6.26 11.46 -4.31
N THR A 127 -5.38 10.79 -5.03
CA THR A 127 -4.78 9.52 -4.58
C THR A 127 -3.68 9.82 -3.58
N ILE A 128 -3.80 9.27 -2.38
CA ILE A 128 -2.85 9.48 -1.28
C ILE A 128 -2.09 8.22 -0.91
N GLY A 129 -2.54 7.08 -1.39
CA GLY A 129 -1.89 5.81 -1.06
C GLY A 129 -2.46 4.64 -1.84
N VAL A 130 -1.98 3.47 -1.48
CA VAL A 130 -2.38 2.19 -2.09
C VAL A 130 -2.42 1.10 -1.02
N LEU A 131 -3.47 0.30 -1.04
CA LEU A 131 -3.49 -1.01 -0.38
C LEU A 131 -3.06 -2.03 -1.42
N CYS A 132 -1.92 -2.68 -1.22
CA CYS A 132 -1.35 -3.57 -2.22
C CYS A 132 -0.88 -4.90 -1.63
N VAL A 133 -0.81 -5.89 -2.50
CA VAL A 133 -0.36 -7.25 -2.23
C VAL A 133 0.68 -7.69 -3.25
N PHE A 134 1.59 -8.55 -2.80
CA PHE A 134 2.66 -9.09 -3.62
C PHE A 134 2.81 -10.59 -3.38
N ASP A 135 3.30 -11.29 -4.40
CA ASP A 135 3.75 -12.67 -4.28
C ASP A 135 4.99 -12.91 -5.16
N THR A 136 5.79 -13.89 -4.79
CA THR A 136 6.92 -14.37 -5.59
C THR A 136 6.52 -15.36 -6.68
N GLU A 137 5.25 -15.79 -6.67
CA GLU A 137 4.64 -16.64 -7.69
C GLU A 137 3.65 -15.83 -8.53
N PRO A 138 3.55 -16.09 -9.85
CA PRO A 138 2.49 -15.51 -10.67
C PRO A 138 1.12 -15.94 -10.18
N ARG A 139 0.15 -15.04 -10.23
CA ARG A 139 -1.25 -15.34 -9.90
C ARG A 139 -2.21 -14.32 -10.48
N THR A 140 -3.48 -14.64 -10.42
CA THR A 140 -4.59 -13.73 -10.72
C THR A 140 -5.55 -13.79 -9.55
N LEU A 141 -5.95 -12.65 -9.02
CA LEU A 141 -6.92 -12.60 -7.94
C LEU A 141 -8.31 -12.99 -8.44
N LEU A 142 -9.05 -13.72 -7.61
CA LEU A 142 -10.47 -13.96 -7.82
C LEU A 142 -11.25 -12.65 -7.70
N LYS A 143 -12.42 -12.59 -8.32
CA LYS A 143 -13.27 -11.40 -8.24
C LYS A 143 -13.54 -10.99 -6.79
N ILE A 144 -13.83 -11.95 -5.92
CA ILE A 144 -14.09 -11.67 -4.50
C ILE A 144 -12.87 -11.06 -3.78
N GLN A 145 -11.67 -11.47 -4.16
CA GLN A 145 -10.43 -10.92 -3.60
C GLN A 145 -10.19 -9.49 -4.10
N ARG A 146 -10.45 -9.22 -5.37
CA ARG A 146 -10.37 -7.85 -5.93
C ARG A 146 -11.39 -6.93 -5.27
N ASP A 147 -12.62 -7.41 -5.11
CA ASP A 147 -13.69 -6.65 -4.43
C ASP A 147 -13.32 -6.39 -2.97
N TYR A 148 -12.65 -7.33 -2.31
CA TYR A 148 -12.12 -7.15 -0.96
C TYR A 148 -11.07 -6.02 -0.89
N LEU A 149 -10.08 -6.01 -1.80
CA LEU A 149 -9.08 -4.94 -1.85
C LEU A 149 -9.71 -3.58 -2.05
N LEU A 150 -10.61 -3.45 -3.02
CA LEU A 150 -11.32 -2.21 -3.28
C LEU A 150 -12.16 -1.76 -2.08
N GLY A 151 -12.85 -2.69 -1.44
CA GLY A 151 -13.67 -2.43 -0.26
C GLY A 151 -12.84 -1.98 0.94
N MET A 152 -11.69 -2.61 1.18
CA MET A 152 -10.80 -2.24 2.28
C MET A 152 -10.12 -0.89 2.04
N ALA A 153 -9.77 -0.56 0.80
CA ALA A 153 -9.30 0.78 0.45
C ALA A 153 -10.35 1.84 0.80
N GLN A 154 -11.62 1.58 0.52
CA GLN A 154 -12.72 2.47 0.90
C GLN A 154 -12.90 2.57 2.43
N VAL A 155 -12.70 1.48 3.17
CA VAL A 155 -12.73 1.50 4.65
C VAL A 155 -11.63 2.42 5.18
N ILE A 156 -10.43 2.34 4.61
CA ILE A 156 -9.32 3.25 4.97
C ILE A 156 -9.70 4.69 4.64
N GLU A 157 -10.22 4.97 3.45
CA GLU A 157 -10.67 6.31 3.05
C GLU A 157 -11.66 6.91 4.05
N LYS A 158 -12.67 6.13 4.43
CA LYS A 158 -13.68 6.56 5.41
C LYS A 158 -13.08 6.84 6.78
N ALA A 159 -12.18 5.99 7.24
CA ALA A 159 -11.49 6.19 8.51
C ALA A 159 -10.66 7.47 8.51
N LEU A 160 -9.97 7.76 7.40
CA LEU A 160 -9.19 8.98 7.23
C LEU A 160 -10.05 10.24 7.28
N VAL A 161 -11.23 10.21 6.65
CA VAL A 161 -12.15 11.35 6.61
C VAL A 161 -12.84 11.57 7.95
N THR A 162 -13.29 10.52 8.61
CA THR A 162 -14.11 10.59 9.83
C THR A 162 -13.34 11.18 11.01
N ARG A 163 -12.02 11.10 11.03
CA ARG A 163 -11.18 11.60 12.13
C ARG A 163 -10.52 12.95 11.87
N ASN A 164 -10.76 13.56 10.72
CA ASN A 164 -10.23 14.88 10.37
C ASN A 164 -11.13 16.04 10.85
N PHE A 165 -11.90 15.77 11.86
CA PHE A 165 -12.74 16.81 12.47
C PHE A 165 -12.20 17.27 13.82
#